data_548a5f0110930d2ec84b063d24521c7c
#
_entry.id   548a5f0110930d2ec84b063d24521c7c
#
_cell.length_a   1.000
_cell.length_b   1.000
_cell.length_c   1.000
_cell.angle_alpha   90.00
_cell.angle_beta   90.00
_cell.angle_gamma   90.00
#
_symmetry.space_group_name_H-M   'P 1'
#
loop_
_entity.id
_entity.type
_entity.pdbx_description
1 polymer ?
#
loop_
_entity_poly.entity_id
_entity_poly.type
_entity_poly.pdbx_seq_one_letter_code
_entity_poly.pdbx_strand_id
1 'polypeptide(L)'
;MNTKSIVFNADNDYVDKLETAIKSICCYNNCLKFYVFNDDIASEWFLMMNKRLKTIQSEIVNVKIVDHVLKKFHLPLKNLSYATFFRYFIPNFVKESRALYLDSDIIVTGSLDYLFDIELDGYALAAVEDSFGDVPSNNFNAGVLLVDVDSWRDEDASTKLLD
;
A
#
# COMPACT_ATOMS: atom_id res chain seq x y z
N MET A 1 6.13 -21.18 -2.25
CA MET A 1 5.78 -19.95 -2.99
C MET A 1 5.92 -18.81 -2.01
N ASN A 2 6.67 -17.77 -2.36
CA ASN A 2 6.75 -16.59 -1.51
C ASN A 2 5.42 -15.84 -1.59
N THR A 3 4.83 -15.55 -0.44
CA THR A 3 3.61 -14.73 -0.33
C THR A 3 3.95 -13.31 -0.76
N LYS A 4 3.18 -12.76 -1.69
CA LYS A 4 3.34 -11.38 -2.16
C LYS A 4 2.54 -10.44 -1.29
N SER A 5 3.19 -9.43 -0.73
CA SER A 5 2.56 -8.47 0.16
C SER A 5 2.13 -7.23 -0.60
N ILE A 6 0.85 -6.90 -0.50
CA ILE A 6 0.25 -5.70 -1.10
C ILE A 6 -0.28 -4.83 0.02
N VAL A 7 0.06 -3.54 -0.01
CA VAL A 7 -0.34 -2.56 0.99
C VAL A 7 -1.30 -1.55 0.38
N PHE A 8 -2.39 -1.30 1.07
CA PHE A 8 -3.35 -0.24 0.77
C PHE A 8 -3.49 0.70 1.97
N ASN A 9 -3.75 1.96 1.67
CA ASN A 9 -4.26 2.93 2.63
C ASN A 9 -5.71 3.24 2.27
N ALA A 10 -6.61 3.18 3.23
CA ALA A 10 -8.01 3.52 3.01
C ALA A 10 -8.67 3.98 4.31
N ASP A 11 -9.67 4.82 4.19
CA ASP A 11 -10.68 5.09 5.19
C ASP A 11 -12.02 4.43 4.80
N ASN A 12 -13.02 4.54 5.66
CA ASN A 12 -14.31 3.91 5.43
C ASN A 12 -15.02 4.41 4.17
N ASP A 13 -14.78 5.65 3.75
CA ASP A 13 -15.38 6.23 2.54
C ASP A 13 -14.80 5.63 1.25
N TYR A 14 -13.61 5.04 1.34
CA TYR A 14 -12.92 4.40 0.21
C TYR A 14 -13.10 2.87 0.16
N VAL A 15 -13.84 2.25 1.06
CA VAL A 15 -14.00 0.79 1.14
C VAL A 15 -14.50 0.18 -0.18
N ASP A 16 -15.44 0.80 -0.88
CA ASP A 16 -15.98 0.28 -2.15
C ASP A 16 -14.90 0.27 -3.25
N LYS A 17 -14.07 1.32 -3.30
CA LYS A 17 -12.94 1.40 -4.25
C LYS A 17 -11.88 0.36 -3.90
N LEU A 18 -11.51 0.27 -2.63
CA LEU A 18 -10.58 -0.74 -2.11
C LEU A 18 -11.04 -2.16 -2.44
N GLU A 19 -12.31 -2.48 -2.22
CA GLU A 19 -12.87 -3.80 -2.55
C GLU A 19 -12.79 -4.07 -4.06
N THR A 20 -13.01 -3.06 -4.89
CA THR A 20 -12.89 -3.15 -6.35
C THR A 20 -11.45 -3.39 -6.77
N ALA A 21 -10.48 -2.66 -6.19
CA ALA A 21 -9.06 -2.85 -6.44
C ALA A 21 -8.63 -4.27 -6.05
N ILE A 22 -8.97 -4.75 -4.86
CA ILE A 22 -8.67 -6.11 -4.39
C ILE A 22 -9.27 -7.16 -5.35
N LYS A 23 -10.52 -7.02 -5.76
CA LYS A 23 -11.16 -7.94 -6.72
C LYS A 23 -10.43 -7.97 -8.05
N SER A 24 -10.03 -6.81 -8.58
CA SER A 24 -9.28 -6.74 -9.83
C SER A 24 -7.94 -7.46 -9.76
N ILE A 25 -7.23 -7.33 -8.65
CA ILE A 25 -5.97 -8.04 -8.38
C ILE A 25 -6.20 -9.55 -8.34
N CYS A 26 -7.25 -10.00 -7.64
CA CYS A 26 -7.57 -11.42 -7.47
C CYS A 26 -8.03 -12.11 -8.77
N CYS A 27 -8.38 -11.36 -9.81
CA CYS A 27 -8.66 -11.93 -11.13
C CYS A 27 -7.42 -12.53 -11.79
N TYR A 28 -6.23 -12.05 -11.45
CA TYR A 28 -4.98 -12.42 -12.12
C TYR A 28 -3.91 -12.98 -11.18
N ASN A 29 -4.14 -12.87 -9.85
CA ASN A 29 -3.13 -13.19 -8.85
C ASN A 29 -3.75 -14.00 -7.70
N ASN A 30 -2.93 -14.83 -7.06
CA ASN A 30 -3.28 -15.61 -5.87
C ASN A 30 -2.10 -15.66 -4.89
N CYS A 31 -2.28 -16.33 -3.75
CA CYS A 31 -1.27 -16.43 -2.70
C CYS A 31 -0.78 -15.05 -2.21
N LEU A 32 -1.74 -14.12 -2.01
CA LEU A 32 -1.49 -12.73 -1.67
C LEU A 32 -1.74 -12.48 -0.19
N LYS A 33 -1.01 -11.53 0.36
CA LYS A 33 -1.27 -10.96 1.67
C LYS A 33 -1.50 -9.47 1.54
N PHE A 34 -2.73 -9.06 1.78
CA PHE A 34 -3.12 -7.67 1.77
C PHE A 34 -2.96 -7.07 3.17
N TYR A 35 -2.29 -5.94 3.28
CA TYR A 35 -2.27 -5.09 4.45
C TYR A 35 -3.10 -3.85 4.17
N VAL A 36 -4.15 -3.62 4.94
CA VAL A 36 -4.97 -2.42 4.81
C VAL A 36 -4.75 -1.54 6.02
N PHE A 37 -4.08 -0.42 5.80
CA PHE A 37 -3.81 0.59 6.79
C PHE A 37 -5.01 1.54 6.85
N ASN A 38 -5.63 1.62 8.02
CA ASN A 38 -6.87 2.38 8.20
C ASN A 38 -7.03 2.79 9.67
N ASP A 39 -7.95 3.70 9.92
CA ASP A 39 -8.33 4.12 11.27
C ASP A 39 -9.79 3.82 11.62
N ASP A 40 -10.69 3.67 10.65
CA ASP A 40 -12.14 3.62 10.88
C ASP A 40 -12.89 2.46 10.20
N ILE A 41 -12.26 1.66 9.31
CA ILE A 41 -12.93 0.53 8.65
C ILE A 41 -13.33 -0.54 9.68
N ALA A 42 -14.58 -1.00 9.62
CA ALA A 42 -15.12 -1.97 10.55
C ALA A 42 -14.43 -3.35 10.45
N SER A 43 -14.20 -3.99 11.61
CA SER A 43 -13.53 -5.31 11.68
C SER A 43 -14.33 -6.41 10.97
N GLU A 44 -15.66 -6.30 10.93
CA GLU A 44 -16.56 -7.22 10.25
C GLU A 44 -16.29 -7.30 8.75
N TRP A 45 -15.94 -6.18 8.12
CA TRP A 45 -15.56 -6.14 6.72
C TRP A 45 -14.32 -7.02 6.47
N PHE A 46 -13.29 -6.93 7.32
CA PHE A 46 -12.09 -7.76 7.21
C PHE A 46 -12.38 -9.25 7.40
N LEU A 47 -13.29 -9.60 8.31
CA LEU A 47 -13.72 -11.00 8.50
C LEU A 47 -14.40 -11.55 7.24
N MET A 48 -15.29 -10.75 6.64
CA MET A 48 -15.95 -11.11 5.39
C MET A 48 -14.95 -11.26 4.24
N MET A 49 -14.04 -10.32 4.08
CA MET A 49 -13.01 -10.36 3.03
C MET A 49 -12.07 -11.56 3.19
N ASN A 50 -11.60 -11.86 4.40
CA ASN A 50 -10.77 -13.04 4.66
C ASN A 50 -11.48 -14.35 4.28
N LYS A 51 -12.80 -14.45 4.53
CA LYS A 51 -13.58 -15.63 4.12
C LYS A 51 -13.56 -15.82 2.60
N ARG A 52 -13.65 -14.74 1.84
CA ARG A 52 -13.60 -14.77 0.36
C ARG A 52 -12.19 -15.08 -0.15
N LEU A 53 -11.17 -14.45 0.41
CA LEU A 53 -9.78 -14.56 -0.03
C LEU A 53 -9.18 -15.95 0.21
N LYS A 54 -9.65 -16.69 1.20
CA LYS A 54 -9.20 -18.06 1.46
C LYS A 54 -9.34 -18.98 0.25
N THR A 55 -10.32 -18.76 -0.62
CA THR A 55 -10.55 -19.59 -1.82
C THR A 55 -9.40 -19.52 -2.83
N ILE A 56 -8.60 -18.46 -2.77
CA ILE A 56 -7.43 -18.22 -3.61
C ILE A 56 -6.14 -18.17 -2.79
N GLN A 57 -6.12 -18.82 -1.62
CA GLN A 57 -4.96 -18.89 -0.72
C GLN A 57 -4.41 -17.51 -0.34
N SER A 58 -5.28 -16.52 -0.20
CA SER A 58 -4.92 -15.15 0.13
C SER A 58 -5.55 -14.73 1.45
N GLU A 59 -4.99 -13.69 2.07
CA GLU A 59 -5.46 -13.14 3.34
C GLU A 59 -5.43 -11.60 3.32
N ILE A 60 -6.19 -10.99 4.24
CA ILE A 60 -6.19 -9.56 4.47
C ILE A 60 -5.98 -9.26 5.96
N VAL A 61 -5.07 -8.35 6.24
CA VAL A 61 -4.68 -7.91 7.59
C VAL A 61 -5.25 -6.52 7.84
N ASN A 62 -6.00 -6.37 8.92
CA ASN A 62 -6.47 -5.08 9.39
C ASN A 62 -5.35 -4.42 10.20
N VAL A 63 -4.77 -3.34 9.67
CA VAL A 63 -3.76 -2.55 10.37
C VAL A 63 -4.36 -1.23 10.78
N LYS A 64 -4.72 -1.12 12.06
CA LYS A 64 -5.24 0.13 12.63
C LYS A 64 -4.09 1.10 12.91
N ILE A 65 -4.14 2.25 12.23
CA ILE A 65 -3.21 3.36 12.46
C ILE A 65 -3.94 4.38 13.35
N VAL A 66 -3.56 4.42 14.60
CA VAL A 66 -4.07 5.42 15.57
C VAL A 66 -2.89 6.27 15.98
N ASP A 67 -2.51 7.21 15.12
CA ASP A 67 -1.38 8.08 15.42
C ASP A 67 -1.80 9.52 15.56
N HIS A 68 -1.66 10.04 16.80
CA HIS A 68 -1.91 11.45 17.10
C HIS A 68 -0.86 12.37 16.44
N VAL A 69 0.29 11.83 16.01
CA VAL A 69 1.34 12.61 15.34
C VAL A 69 0.83 13.09 13.98
N LEU A 70 0.11 12.25 13.25
CA LEU A 70 -0.41 12.60 11.92
C LEU A 70 -1.38 13.78 11.95
N LYS A 71 -2.10 13.98 13.04
CA LYS A 71 -3.03 15.12 13.21
C LYS A 71 -2.32 16.47 13.30
N LYS A 72 -1.00 16.49 13.50
CA LYS A 72 -0.19 17.72 13.54
C LYS A 72 0.19 18.19 12.14
N PHE A 73 0.10 17.32 11.12
CA PHE A 73 0.41 17.69 9.75
C PHE A 73 -0.75 18.46 9.11
N HIS A 74 -0.43 19.54 8.44
CA HIS A 74 -1.39 20.26 7.61
C HIS A 74 -1.53 19.50 6.30
N LEU A 75 -2.75 19.05 5.99
CA LEU A 75 -3.03 18.46 4.69
C LEU A 75 -2.87 19.52 3.60
N PRO A 76 -1.99 19.31 2.60
CA PRO A 76 -1.72 20.33 1.58
C PRO A 76 -2.93 20.60 0.66
N LEU A 77 -3.87 19.67 0.60
CA LEU A 77 -5.11 19.80 -0.20
C LEU A 77 -6.33 19.42 0.64
N LYS A 78 -7.43 20.16 0.47
CA LYS A 78 -8.69 19.92 1.20
C LYS A 78 -9.32 18.53 0.99
N ASN A 79 -8.91 17.83 -0.07
CA ASN A 79 -9.45 16.52 -0.46
C ASN A 79 -8.54 15.34 -0.07
N LEU A 80 -7.41 15.61 0.60
CA LEU A 80 -6.52 14.55 1.08
C LEU A 80 -6.96 14.09 2.48
N SER A 81 -7.10 12.80 2.66
CA SER A 81 -7.24 12.16 3.97
C SER A 81 -5.86 11.97 4.62
N TYR A 82 -5.80 11.94 5.96
CA TYR A 82 -4.60 11.51 6.70
C TYR A 82 -4.15 10.09 6.34
N ALA A 83 -5.03 9.27 5.78
CA ALA A 83 -4.69 7.97 5.24
C ALA A 83 -3.53 8.01 4.23
N THR A 84 -3.33 9.15 3.53
CA THR A 84 -2.19 9.33 2.62
C THR A 84 -0.84 9.11 3.31
N PHE A 85 -0.71 9.44 4.58
CA PHE A 85 0.53 9.28 5.35
C PHE A 85 0.71 7.87 5.93
N PHE A 86 -0.33 7.03 5.93
CA PHE A 86 -0.24 5.68 6.51
C PHE A 86 0.83 4.83 5.83
N ARG A 87 1.15 5.09 4.55
CA ARG A 87 2.23 4.40 3.82
C ARG A 87 3.60 4.52 4.49
N TYR A 88 3.83 5.57 5.28
CA TYR A 88 5.09 5.77 6.01
C TYR A 88 5.31 4.73 7.11
N PHE A 89 4.25 4.05 7.54
CA PHE A 89 4.30 3.00 8.56
C PHE A 89 4.49 1.59 7.98
N ILE A 90 4.70 1.43 6.67
CA ILE A 90 4.93 0.12 6.04
C ILE A 90 5.98 -0.70 6.80
N PRO A 91 7.19 -0.19 7.14
CA PRO A 91 8.22 -0.99 7.80
C PRO A 91 7.85 -1.43 9.22
N ASN A 92 6.90 -0.76 9.87
CA ASN A 92 6.46 -1.08 11.22
C ASN A 92 5.51 -2.30 11.27
N PHE A 93 4.75 -2.54 10.20
CA PHE A 93 3.66 -3.53 10.19
C PHE A 93 3.83 -4.66 9.18
N VAL A 94 4.46 -4.40 8.03
CA VAL A 94 4.71 -5.40 7.00
C VAL A 94 5.91 -6.24 7.42
N LYS A 95 5.77 -7.57 7.43
CA LYS A 95 6.81 -8.49 7.92
C LYS A 95 7.72 -8.99 6.82
N GLU A 96 7.22 -9.00 5.60
CA GLU A 96 7.93 -9.45 4.42
C GLU A 96 8.99 -8.42 4.02
N SER A 97 10.07 -8.87 3.36
CA SER A 97 11.17 -8.01 2.93
C SER A 97 10.79 -7.04 1.80
N ARG A 98 9.71 -7.34 1.08
CA ARG A 98 9.26 -6.56 -0.07
C ARG A 98 7.75 -6.40 -0.05
N ALA A 99 7.26 -5.20 -0.39
CA ALA A 99 5.85 -4.91 -0.49
C ALA A 99 5.53 -4.03 -1.71
N LEU A 100 4.37 -4.27 -2.31
CA LEU A 100 3.81 -3.40 -3.33
C LEU A 100 2.72 -2.53 -2.70
N TYR A 101 2.99 -1.23 -2.56
CA TYR A 101 1.98 -0.26 -2.18
C TYR A 101 1.16 0.15 -3.40
N LEU A 102 -0.16 0.20 -3.24
CA LEU A 102 -1.10 0.61 -4.27
C LEU A 102 -2.13 1.57 -3.67
N ASP A 103 -2.45 2.64 -4.40
CA ASP A 103 -3.62 3.46 -4.06
C ASP A 103 -4.91 2.64 -4.23
N SER A 104 -5.90 2.90 -3.40
CA SER A 104 -7.13 2.07 -3.31
C SER A 104 -8.15 2.31 -4.42
N ASP A 105 -7.92 3.27 -5.32
CA ASP A 105 -8.81 3.61 -6.44
C ASP A 105 -8.26 3.21 -7.81
N ILE A 106 -7.46 2.14 -7.85
CA ILE A 106 -6.88 1.57 -9.07
C ILE A 106 -7.59 0.30 -9.54
N ILE A 107 -7.37 -0.08 -10.79
CA ILE A 107 -7.77 -1.36 -11.36
C ILE A 107 -6.54 -2.07 -11.92
N VAL A 108 -6.32 -3.31 -11.46
CA VAL A 108 -5.23 -4.17 -11.96
C VAL A 108 -5.78 -5.05 -13.08
N THR A 109 -5.10 -5.05 -14.23
CA THR A 109 -5.53 -5.74 -15.45
C THR A 109 -4.62 -6.90 -15.85
N GLY A 110 -3.70 -7.33 -14.97
CA GLY A 110 -2.76 -8.41 -15.26
C GLY A 110 -2.05 -8.96 -14.04
N SER A 111 -1.11 -9.90 -14.25
CA SER A 111 -0.27 -10.40 -13.18
C SER A 111 0.66 -9.31 -12.64
N LEU A 112 0.84 -9.33 -11.32
CA LEU A 112 1.78 -8.45 -10.61
C LEU A 112 3.15 -9.11 -10.39
N ASP A 113 3.35 -10.35 -10.88
CA ASP A 113 4.56 -11.12 -10.63
C ASP A 113 5.82 -10.37 -11.01
N TYR A 114 5.82 -9.77 -12.20
CA TYR A 114 6.99 -9.06 -12.73
C TYR A 114 7.37 -7.82 -11.90
N LEU A 115 6.41 -7.18 -11.20
CA LEU A 115 6.72 -6.06 -10.31
C LEU A 115 7.52 -6.52 -9.10
N PHE A 116 7.18 -7.69 -8.56
CA PHE A 116 7.91 -8.26 -7.43
C PHE A 116 9.29 -8.79 -7.80
N ASP A 117 9.54 -9.04 -9.10
CA ASP A 117 10.82 -9.53 -9.63
C ASP A 117 11.79 -8.38 -10.02
N ILE A 118 11.35 -7.11 -9.95
CA ILE A 118 12.21 -5.95 -10.23
C ILE A 118 13.35 -5.90 -9.22
N GLU A 119 14.59 -5.89 -9.71
CA GLU A 119 15.76 -5.65 -8.88
C GLU A 119 15.82 -4.17 -8.48
N LEU A 120 15.96 -3.91 -7.18
CA LEU A 120 16.02 -2.56 -6.65
C LEU A 120 17.46 -2.00 -6.56
N ASP A 121 18.48 -2.85 -6.79
CA ASP A 121 19.90 -2.46 -6.87
C ASP A 121 20.38 -1.55 -5.72
N GLY A 122 19.85 -1.80 -4.50
CA GLY A 122 20.16 -1.02 -3.31
C GLY A 122 19.29 0.24 -3.12
N TYR A 123 18.34 0.49 -4.02
CA TYR A 123 17.34 1.54 -3.81
C TYR A 123 16.25 1.06 -2.85
N ALA A 124 15.78 1.97 -2.00
CA ALA A 124 14.75 1.68 -1.01
C ALA A 124 13.35 1.50 -1.60
N LEU A 125 13.11 2.01 -2.83
CA LEU A 125 11.86 1.85 -3.57
C LEU A 125 12.05 2.01 -5.07
N ALA A 126 11.07 1.49 -5.85
CA ALA A 126 10.84 1.85 -7.24
C ALA A 126 9.46 2.46 -7.41
N ALA A 127 9.35 3.46 -8.27
CA ALA A 127 8.13 4.19 -8.58
C ALA A 127 8.12 4.62 -10.05
N VAL A 128 6.97 5.07 -10.54
CA VAL A 128 6.85 5.67 -11.87
C VAL A 128 7.13 7.16 -11.78
N GLU A 129 7.93 7.69 -12.70
CA GLU A 129 8.18 9.12 -12.80
C GLU A 129 6.85 9.88 -13.02
N ASP A 130 6.66 10.96 -12.26
CA ASP A 130 5.51 11.84 -12.40
C ASP A 130 5.87 12.99 -13.33
N SER A 131 5.75 12.76 -14.64
CA SER A 131 6.03 13.75 -15.67
C SER A 131 4.75 14.48 -16.07
N PHE A 132 4.62 15.73 -15.66
CA PHE A 132 3.60 16.65 -16.18
C PHE A 132 4.13 17.38 -17.42
N GLY A 133 3.67 16.94 -18.62
CA GLY A 133 4.07 17.54 -19.89
C GLY A 133 5.51 17.17 -20.32
N ASP A 134 6.12 18.03 -21.14
CA ASP A 134 7.44 17.80 -21.75
C ASP A 134 8.64 18.14 -20.83
N VAL A 135 8.39 18.48 -19.58
CA VAL A 135 9.44 18.84 -18.62
C VAL A 135 9.70 17.63 -17.70
N PRO A 136 10.91 17.03 -17.73
CA PRO A 136 11.29 16.00 -16.77
C PRO A 136 11.13 16.57 -15.35
N SER A 137 10.31 15.92 -14.53
CA SER A 137 10.20 16.26 -13.11
C SER A 137 11.05 15.29 -12.30
N ASN A 138 11.73 15.79 -11.26
CA ASN A 138 12.40 14.91 -10.30
C ASN A 138 11.40 14.26 -9.32
N ASN A 139 10.12 14.32 -9.62
CA ASN A 139 9.06 13.77 -8.80
C ASN A 139 8.63 12.39 -9.33
N PHE A 140 8.05 11.59 -8.47
CA PHE A 140 7.46 10.29 -8.83
C PHE A 140 6.01 10.22 -8.36
N ASN A 141 5.23 9.41 -9.06
CA ASN A 141 3.86 9.11 -8.66
C ASN A 141 3.90 8.12 -7.49
N ALA A 142 3.32 8.51 -6.35
CA ALA A 142 3.32 7.71 -5.12
C ALA A 142 2.15 6.73 -5.01
N GLY A 143 1.32 6.60 -6.05
CA GLY A 143 0.16 5.69 -6.06
C GLY A 143 0.52 4.22 -6.33
N VAL A 144 1.73 3.96 -6.88
CA VAL A 144 2.27 2.61 -7.08
C VAL A 144 3.74 2.62 -6.67
N LEU A 145 4.08 1.91 -5.59
CA LEU A 145 5.44 1.84 -5.07
C LEU A 145 5.84 0.39 -4.80
N LEU A 146 6.94 -0.06 -5.39
CA LEU A 146 7.59 -1.29 -4.93
C LEU A 146 8.60 -0.90 -3.85
N VAL A 147 8.42 -1.41 -2.64
CA VAL A 147 9.18 -1.00 -1.45
C VAL A 147 10.08 -2.15 -0.99
N ASP A 148 11.36 -1.86 -0.77
CA ASP A 148 12.25 -2.69 0.04
C ASP A 148 11.97 -2.37 1.52
N VAL A 149 11.19 -3.25 2.15
CA VAL A 149 10.73 -3.04 3.52
C VAL A 149 11.87 -3.16 4.53
N ASP A 150 12.86 -4.01 4.24
CA ASP A 150 14.02 -4.18 5.11
C ASP A 150 14.90 -2.92 5.08
N SER A 151 15.17 -2.38 3.89
CA SER A 151 15.89 -1.10 3.75
C SER A 151 15.15 0.05 4.45
N TRP A 152 13.82 0.12 4.33
CA TRP A 152 13.03 1.16 5.02
C TRP A 152 13.09 1.01 6.54
N ARG A 153 13.18 -0.22 7.04
CA ARG A 153 13.30 -0.50 8.48
C ARG A 153 14.68 -0.14 9.00
N ASP A 154 15.72 -0.55 8.28
CA ASP A 154 17.12 -0.31 8.67
C ASP A 154 17.45 1.18 8.66
N GLU A 155 16.87 1.95 7.75
CA GLU A 155 17.05 3.40 7.65
C GLU A 155 16.12 4.22 8.55
N ASP A 156 15.23 3.58 9.30
CA ASP A 156 14.19 4.26 10.10
C ASP A 156 13.37 5.27 9.26
N ALA A 157 12.94 4.81 8.09
CA ALA A 157 12.25 5.66 7.11
C ALA A 157 10.96 6.27 7.69
N SER A 158 10.25 5.55 8.55
CA SER A 158 9.02 6.05 9.19
C SER A 158 9.28 7.34 9.97
N THR A 159 10.32 7.40 10.80
CA THR A 159 10.67 8.60 11.57
C THR A 159 11.13 9.72 10.64
N LYS A 160 12.04 9.42 9.70
CA LYS A 160 12.58 10.42 8.76
C LYS A 160 11.54 11.07 7.85
N LEU A 161 10.47 10.34 7.50
CA LEU A 161 9.38 10.86 6.65
C LEU A 161 8.32 11.65 7.45
N LEU A 162 8.33 11.51 8.78
CA LEU A 162 7.40 12.21 9.67
C LEU A 162 8.02 13.44 10.34
N ASP A 163 9.34 13.64 10.26
CA ASP A 163 10.06 14.83 10.72
C ASP A 163 9.97 15.98 9.70
#